data_6ab1cb255d96c50f61817d7dcf51dae4
#
_entry.id   6ab1cb255d96c50f61817d7dcf51dae4
#
_cell.length_a   1.000
_cell.length_b   1.000
_cell.length_c   1.000
_cell.angle_alpha   90.00
_cell.angle_beta   90.00
_cell.angle_gamma   90.00
#
_symmetry.space_group_name_H-M   'P 1'
#
loop_
_entity.id
_entity.type
_entity.pdbx_description
1 polymer ?
#
loop_
_entity_poly.entity_id
_entity_poly.type
_entity_poly.pdbx_seq_one_letter_code
_entity_poly.pdbx_strand_id
1 'polypeptide(L)'
;MKLVSIDNISKCFGSFKAVDGVSLSLESGEILGLLGANGAGKTTLIRMLCGLTKASGGAVSINGSFGYMCQSFSLIEELTVHENIRYYGNLYGLDKQKLSEREDEMVAALHLEPYLNKSLRFLPSGWRQALSFSIAVIHDPDVLVLDEPTSGLDSLSRRRLWGMIHGCSSRGTGIVVSTHYLDEAFYCDRLAIMSHGRLICQGHTAEVASCPGELIKYFK
;
A
#
# COMPACT_ATOMS: atom_id res chain seq x y z
N MET A 1 -17.39 8.02 -3.21
CA MET A 1 -18.07 6.77 -2.73
C MET A 1 -17.16 6.13 -1.69
N LYS A 2 -17.71 5.74 -0.54
CA LYS A 2 -16.94 5.13 0.56
C LYS A 2 -16.57 3.68 0.21
N LEU A 3 -15.28 3.40 0.11
CA LEU A 3 -14.74 2.08 -0.24
C LEU A 3 -14.33 1.28 1.01
N VAL A 4 -13.79 1.94 2.03
CA VAL A 4 -13.39 1.29 3.28
C VAL A 4 -14.03 1.99 4.46
N SER A 5 -14.50 1.20 5.44
CA SER A 5 -14.93 1.68 6.74
C SER A 5 -14.32 0.80 7.82
N ILE A 6 -13.58 1.42 8.73
CA ILE A 6 -13.06 0.80 9.95
C ILE A 6 -13.77 1.47 11.12
N ASP A 7 -14.39 0.67 11.99
CA ASP A 7 -15.11 1.15 13.14
C ASP A 7 -14.57 0.52 14.43
N ASN A 8 -13.97 1.36 15.28
CA ASN A 8 -13.44 1.04 16.59
C ASN A 8 -12.62 -0.26 16.65
N ILE A 9 -11.76 -0.48 15.63
CA ILE A 9 -11.01 -1.72 15.49
C ILE A 9 -9.89 -1.80 16.52
N SER A 10 -9.72 -2.96 17.11
CA SER A 10 -8.70 -3.22 18.12
C SER A 10 -8.03 -4.57 17.91
N LYS A 11 -6.74 -4.66 18.27
CA LYS A 11 -5.96 -5.90 18.26
C LYS A 11 -5.11 -6.04 19.50
N CYS A 12 -5.31 -7.13 20.21
CA CYS A 12 -4.50 -7.53 21.35
C CYS A 12 -3.68 -8.80 21.04
N PHE A 13 -2.45 -8.84 21.48
CA PHE A 13 -1.58 -10.01 21.52
C PHE A 13 -1.23 -10.26 23.00
N GLY A 14 -1.95 -11.18 23.65
CA GLY A 14 -1.93 -11.30 25.12
C GLY A 14 -2.38 -10.01 25.79
N SER A 15 -1.54 -9.46 26.66
CA SER A 15 -1.78 -8.17 27.34
C SER A 15 -1.40 -6.95 26.51
N PHE A 16 -0.68 -7.12 25.39
CA PHE A 16 -0.22 -6.02 24.56
C PHE A 16 -1.29 -5.61 23.54
N LYS A 17 -1.74 -4.35 23.62
CA LYS A 17 -2.64 -3.74 22.63
C LYS A 17 -1.83 -3.14 21.48
N ALA A 18 -1.77 -3.85 20.36
CA ALA A 18 -1.08 -3.37 19.14
C ALA A 18 -1.90 -2.34 18.37
N VAL A 19 -3.24 -2.42 18.44
CA VAL A 19 -4.19 -1.42 17.90
C VAL A 19 -5.31 -1.25 18.90
N ASP A 20 -5.69 -0.03 19.22
CA ASP A 20 -6.64 0.30 20.29
C ASP A 20 -7.68 1.33 19.81
N GLY A 21 -8.86 0.84 19.40
CA GLY A 21 -10.03 1.66 19.08
C GLY A 21 -9.87 2.58 17.86
N VAL A 22 -9.23 2.12 16.80
CA VAL A 22 -9.02 2.93 15.58
C VAL A 22 -10.26 2.93 14.70
N SER A 23 -10.71 4.14 14.30
CA SER A 23 -11.78 4.32 13.31
C SER A 23 -11.29 5.21 12.19
N LEU A 24 -11.46 4.77 10.93
CA LEU A 24 -11.12 5.54 9.74
C LEU A 24 -11.94 5.07 8.52
N SER A 25 -11.91 5.88 7.47
CA SER A 25 -12.60 5.56 6.22
C SER A 25 -11.71 5.93 5.03
N LEU A 26 -12.03 5.37 3.87
CA LEU A 26 -11.38 5.67 2.59
C LEU A 26 -12.44 5.88 1.52
N GLU A 27 -12.30 6.94 0.74
CA GLU A 27 -13.15 7.24 -0.41
C GLU A 27 -12.50 6.79 -1.72
N SER A 28 -13.33 6.67 -2.78
CA SER A 28 -12.84 6.40 -4.14
C SER A 28 -11.95 7.55 -4.62
N GLY A 29 -10.79 7.21 -5.20
CA GLY A 29 -9.81 8.18 -5.70
C GLY A 29 -9.03 8.92 -4.62
N GLU A 30 -9.19 8.56 -3.34
CA GLU A 30 -8.48 9.16 -2.22
C GLU A 30 -7.19 8.40 -1.91
N ILE A 31 -6.12 9.14 -1.59
CA ILE A 31 -4.89 8.59 -1.01
C ILE A 31 -4.87 8.93 0.48
N LEU A 32 -5.06 7.92 1.33
CA LEU A 32 -4.96 8.03 2.78
C LEU A 32 -3.57 7.59 3.26
N GLY A 33 -2.80 8.54 3.77
CA GLY A 33 -1.50 8.29 4.39
C GLY A 33 -1.66 7.82 5.84
N LEU A 34 -1.22 6.60 6.13
CA LEU A 34 -1.14 6.06 7.49
C LEU A 34 0.26 6.27 8.05
N LEU A 35 0.45 7.36 8.80
CA LEU A 35 1.74 7.78 9.33
C LEU A 35 1.96 7.28 10.75
N GLY A 36 3.22 7.07 11.12
CA GLY A 36 3.61 6.72 12.49
C GLY A 36 5.00 6.12 12.54
N ALA A 37 5.63 6.18 13.70
CA ALA A 37 6.92 5.53 13.95
C ALA A 37 6.83 3.99 13.78
N ASN A 38 7.99 3.33 13.70
CA ASN A 38 8.03 1.87 13.75
C ASN A 38 7.45 1.39 15.08
N GLY A 39 6.59 0.36 15.00
CA GLY A 39 5.88 -0.13 16.18
C GLY A 39 4.58 0.65 16.54
N ALA A 40 4.20 1.70 15.81
CA ALA A 40 2.97 2.45 16.06
C ALA A 40 1.67 1.66 15.83
N GLY A 41 1.74 0.46 15.21
CA GLY A 41 0.57 -0.38 14.94
C GLY A 41 0.10 -0.37 13.47
N LYS A 42 0.75 0.37 12.57
CA LYS A 42 0.37 0.54 11.15
C LYS A 42 0.20 -0.80 10.42
N THR A 43 1.24 -1.64 10.40
CA THR A 43 1.20 -2.96 9.75
C THR A 43 0.14 -3.88 10.37
N THR A 44 -0.08 -3.79 11.69
CA THR A 44 -1.15 -4.56 12.36
C THR A 44 -2.53 -4.10 11.88
N LEU A 45 -2.76 -2.79 11.78
CA LEU A 45 -4.00 -2.23 11.24
C LEU A 45 -4.22 -2.64 9.77
N ILE A 46 -3.18 -2.54 8.94
CA ILE A 46 -3.20 -2.99 7.54
C ILE A 46 -3.54 -4.48 7.45
N ARG A 47 -2.90 -5.33 8.24
CA ARG A 47 -3.20 -6.78 8.23
C ARG A 47 -4.62 -7.10 8.66
N MET A 48 -5.21 -6.33 9.57
CA MET A 48 -6.63 -6.47 9.91
C MET A 48 -7.53 -5.99 8.77
N LEU A 49 -7.18 -4.86 8.14
CA LEU A 49 -7.88 -4.34 6.95
C LEU A 49 -7.91 -5.38 5.82
N CYS A 50 -6.77 -6.01 5.53
CA CYS A 50 -6.66 -7.05 4.49
C CYS A 50 -7.20 -8.43 4.91
N GLY A 51 -7.78 -8.57 6.12
CA GLY A 51 -8.28 -9.85 6.62
C GLY A 51 -7.20 -10.88 6.97
N LEU A 52 -5.91 -10.51 6.92
CA LEU A 52 -4.77 -11.37 7.25
C LEU A 52 -4.61 -11.62 8.74
N THR A 53 -5.23 -10.77 9.57
CA THR A 53 -5.23 -10.90 11.03
C THR A 53 -6.61 -10.57 11.55
N LYS A 54 -7.20 -11.49 12.33
CA LYS A 54 -8.50 -11.27 12.96
C LYS A 54 -8.40 -10.18 14.02
N ALA A 55 -9.29 -9.19 13.98
CA ALA A 55 -9.44 -8.18 15.02
C ALA A 55 -9.88 -8.80 16.34
N SER A 56 -9.50 -8.19 17.45
CA SER A 56 -9.98 -8.54 18.81
C SER A 56 -11.31 -7.84 19.15
N GLY A 57 -11.63 -6.75 18.44
CA GLY A 57 -12.87 -5.99 18.56
C GLY A 57 -13.01 -4.99 17.41
N GLY A 58 -14.21 -4.43 17.24
CA GLY A 58 -14.54 -3.54 16.15
C GLY A 58 -14.88 -4.25 14.83
N ALA A 59 -15.05 -3.49 13.77
CA ALA A 59 -15.44 -4.00 12.45
C ALA A 59 -14.66 -3.32 11.33
N VAL A 60 -14.48 -4.07 10.21
CA VAL A 60 -13.95 -3.57 8.94
C VAL A 60 -14.92 -3.96 7.85
N SER A 61 -15.20 -3.05 6.94
CA SER A 61 -15.87 -3.35 5.67
C SER A 61 -15.09 -2.77 4.50
N ILE A 62 -14.97 -3.56 3.44
CA ILE A 62 -14.38 -3.16 2.16
C ILE A 62 -15.45 -3.38 1.09
N ASN A 63 -15.71 -2.35 0.29
CA ASN A 63 -16.62 -2.40 -0.84
C ASN A 63 -15.79 -2.45 -2.13
N GLY A 64 -15.84 -3.57 -2.84
CA GLY A 64 -15.10 -3.81 -4.06
C GLY A 64 -13.91 -4.76 -3.91
N SER A 65 -13.16 -4.90 -4.99
CA SER A 65 -11.92 -5.69 -5.05
C SER A 65 -10.77 -4.96 -4.37
N PHE A 66 -9.77 -5.71 -3.87
CA PHE A 66 -8.60 -5.05 -3.30
C PHE A 66 -7.29 -5.68 -3.77
N GLY A 67 -6.26 -4.80 -3.90
CA GLY A 67 -4.87 -5.17 -4.09
C GLY A 67 -4.07 -4.88 -2.82
N TYR A 68 -3.06 -5.70 -2.54
CA TYR A 68 -2.20 -5.54 -1.38
C TYR A 68 -0.73 -5.69 -1.75
N MET A 69 0.07 -4.73 -1.33
CA MET A 69 1.52 -4.78 -1.40
C MET A 69 2.08 -4.74 0.02
N CYS A 70 2.66 -5.86 0.47
CA CYS A 70 3.24 -5.95 1.80
C CYS A 70 4.65 -5.33 1.86
N GLN A 71 5.12 -5.02 3.07
CA GLN A 71 6.42 -4.41 3.33
C GLN A 71 7.61 -5.26 2.85
N SER A 72 7.52 -6.59 2.97
CA SER A 72 8.50 -7.52 2.40
C SER A 72 8.10 -7.90 0.98
N PHE A 73 9.08 -8.14 0.11
CA PHE A 73 8.79 -8.58 -1.26
C PHE A 73 7.90 -9.82 -1.24
N SER A 74 6.68 -9.67 -1.81
CA SER A 74 5.74 -10.78 -1.98
C SER A 74 6.01 -11.59 -3.25
N LEU A 75 6.96 -11.15 -4.09
CA LEU A 75 7.32 -11.81 -5.33
C LEU A 75 8.21 -13.03 -5.06
N ILE A 76 8.08 -14.04 -5.90
CA ILE A 76 8.83 -15.30 -5.80
C ILE A 76 10.18 -15.11 -6.47
N GLU A 77 11.25 -15.08 -5.67
CA GLU A 77 12.61 -14.75 -6.15
C GLU A 77 13.19 -15.78 -7.14
N GLU A 78 12.78 -17.04 -7.03
CA GLU A 78 13.20 -18.14 -7.90
C GLU A 78 12.59 -18.07 -9.30
N LEU A 79 11.41 -17.48 -9.42
CA LEU A 79 10.72 -17.30 -10.69
C LEU A 79 11.32 -16.12 -11.47
N THR A 80 11.18 -16.18 -12.79
CA THR A 80 11.47 -15.06 -13.69
C THR A 80 10.45 -13.94 -13.50
N VAL A 81 10.73 -12.76 -14.05
CA VAL A 81 9.78 -11.64 -14.09
C VAL A 81 8.48 -12.08 -14.79
N HIS A 82 8.60 -12.72 -15.98
CA HIS A 82 7.47 -13.26 -16.73
C HIS A 82 6.62 -14.24 -15.89
N GLU A 83 7.26 -15.20 -15.24
CA GLU A 83 6.57 -16.20 -14.42
C GLU A 83 5.87 -15.56 -13.21
N ASN A 84 6.48 -14.57 -12.57
CA ASN A 84 5.83 -13.82 -11.48
C ASN A 84 4.56 -13.11 -11.97
N ILE A 85 4.63 -12.36 -13.07
CA ILE A 85 3.47 -11.66 -13.63
C ILE A 85 2.34 -12.66 -13.92
N ARG A 86 2.65 -13.76 -14.60
CA ARG A 86 1.67 -14.78 -14.96
C ARG A 86 1.11 -15.53 -13.75
N TYR A 87 1.95 -15.84 -12.76
CA TYR A 87 1.52 -16.49 -11.54
C TYR A 87 0.47 -15.66 -10.80
N TYR A 88 0.78 -14.39 -10.53
CA TYR A 88 -0.14 -13.51 -9.80
C TYR A 88 -1.36 -13.10 -10.64
N GLY A 89 -1.20 -12.87 -11.94
CA GLY A 89 -2.32 -12.58 -12.82
C GLY A 89 -3.34 -13.72 -12.87
N ASN A 90 -2.87 -14.99 -12.93
CA ASN A 90 -3.74 -16.15 -12.82
C ASN A 90 -4.39 -16.26 -11.42
N LEU A 91 -3.63 -15.96 -10.36
CA LEU A 91 -4.16 -15.98 -8.98
C LEU A 91 -5.29 -14.96 -8.79
N TYR A 92 -5.19 -13.79 -9.45
CA TYR A 92 -6.24 -12.77 -9.48
C TYR A 92 -7.36 -13.09 -10.49
N GLY A 93 -7.28 -14.22 -11.20
CA GLY A 93 -8.35 -14.70 -12.10
C GLY A 93 -8.42 -13.97 -13.44
N LEU A 94 -7.33 -13.36 -13.91
CA LEU A 94 -7.28 -12.77 -15.25
C LEU A 94 -7.33 -13.88 -16.30
N ASP A 95 -8.14 -13.68 -17.34
CA ASP A 95 -8.10 -14.54 -18.52
C ASP A 95 -6.78 -14.38 -19.31
N LYS A 96 -6.51 -15.31 -20.21
CA LYS A 96 -5.23 -15.34 -20.93
C LYS A 96 -4.96 -14.11 -21.80
N GLN A 97 -6.02 -13.52 -22.39
CA GLN A 97 -5.89 -12.36 -23.24
C GLN A 97 -5.57 -11.13 -22.39
N LYS A 98 -6.38 -10.85 -21.37
CA LYS A 98 -6.16 -9.72 -20.45
C LYS A 98 -4.82 -9.82 -19.74
N LEU A 99 -4.40 -11.04 -19.34
CA LEU A 99 -3.09 -11.25 -18.72
C LEU A 99 -1.94 -10.91 -19.68
N SER A 100 -2.03 -11.29 -20.95
CA SER A 100 -1.01 -10.94 -21.94
C SER A 100 -0.94 -9.42 -22.17
N GLU A 101 -2.08 -8.77 -22.32
CA GLU A 101 -2.18 -7.31 -22.47
C GLU A 101 -1.54 -6.59 -21.25
N ARG A 102 -1.87 -7.02 -20.04
CA ARG A 102 -1.30 -6.45 -18.81
C ARG A 102 0.20 -6.68 -18.65
N GLU A 103 0.67 -7.85 -19.06
CA GLU A 103 2.11 -8.15 -19.09
C GLU A 103 2.85 -7.22 -20.04
N ASP A 104 2.35 -7.05 -21.27
CA ASP A 104 2.94 -6.16 -22.27
C ASP A 104 2.97 -4.71 -21.79
N GLU A 105 1.87 -4.23 -21.19
CA GLU A 105 1.78 -2.91 -20.57
C GLU A 105 2.84 -2.71 -19.46
N MET A 106 2.98 -3.69 -18.56
CA MET A 106 3.97 -3.63 -17.47
C MET A 106 5.40 -3.64 -17.98
N VAL A 107 5.68 -4.54 -18.93
CA VAL A 107 7.02 -4.68 -19.52
C VAL A 107 7.43 -3.38 -20.18
N ALA A 108 6.54 -2.76 -20.97
CA ALA A 108 6.80 -1.50 -21.64
C ALA A 108 6.95 -0.34 -20.63
N ALA A 109 6.03 -0.22 -19.66
CA ALA A 109 6.03 0.88 -18.69
C ALA A 109 7.24 0.87 -17.74
N LEU A 110 7.74 -0.31 -17.40
CA LEU A 110 8.87 -0.51 -16.49
C LEU A 110 10.19 -0.79 -17.22
N HIS A 111 10.19 -0.88 -18.56
CA HIS A 111 11.36 -1.25 -19.38
C HIS A 111 11.99 -2.57 -18.93
N LEU A 112 11.15 -3.61 -18.77
CA LEU A 112 11.56 -4.92 -18.25
C LEU A 112 12.01 -5.91 -19.34
N GLU A 113 12.03 -5.54 -20.62
CA GLU A 113 12.40 -6.42 -21.74
C GLU A 113 13.73 -7.17 -21.49
N PRO A 114 14.81 -6.51 -20.97
CA PRO A 114 16.09 -7.19 -20.73
C PRO A 114 16.05 -8.18 -19.55
N TYR A 115 15.02 -8.10 -18.70
CA TYR A 115 14.88 -8.86 -17.46
C TYR A 115 13.76 -9.89 -17.50
N LEU A 116 12.90 -9.88 -18.51
CA LEU A 116 11.67 -10.66 -18.56
C LEU A 116 11.88 -12.16 -18.27
N ASN A 117 12.94 -12.74 -18.83
CA ASN A 117 13.32 -14.15 -18.67
C ASN A 117 14.42 -14.37 -17.61
N LYS A 118 14.72 -13.37 -16.78
CA LYS A 118 15.69 -13.50 -15.69
C LYS A 118 14.96 -13.71 -14.37
N SER A 119 15.56 -14.51 -13.47
CA SER A 119 15.08 -14.64 -12.09
C SER A 119 14.99 -13.26 -11.43
N LEU A 120 13.96 -13.07 -10.64
CA LEU A 120 13.66 -11.81 -9.95
C LEU A 120 14.84 -11.31 -9.09
N ARG A 121 15.67 -12.21 -8.55
CA ARG A 121 16.86 -11.87 -7.75
C ARG A 121 17.88 -10.99 -8.49
N PHE A 122 17.88 -11.01 -9.83
CA PHE A 122 18.76 -10.19 -10.66
C PHE A 122 18.17 -8.81 -10.99
N LEU A 123 16.91 -8.54 -10.58
CA LEU A 123 16.27 -7.26 -10.80
C LEU A 123 16.69 -6.28 -9.69
N PRO A 124 17.15 -5.05 -10.02
CA PRO A 124 17.45 -4.02 -9.02
C PRO A 124 16.25 -3.72 -8.13
N SER A 125 16.50 -3.34 -6.86
CA SER A 125 15.45 -3.16 -5.85
C SER A 125 14.32 -2.22 -6.26
N GLY A 126 14.64 -1.09 -6.92
CA GLY A 126 13.64 -0.13 -7.42
C GLY A 126 12.69 -0.74 -8.45
N TRP A 127 13.21 -1.59 -9.37
CA TRP A 127 12.39 -2.33 -10.33
C TRP A 127 11.56 -3.44 -9.67
N ARG A 128 12.14 -4.16 -8.71
CA ARG A 128 11.39 -5.16 -7.94
C ARG A 128 10.18 -4.54 -7.24
N GLN A 129 10.38 -3.35 -6.65
CA GLN A 129 9.32 -2.63 -5.97
C GLN A 129 8.25 -2.14 -6.95
N ALA A 130 8.64 -1.57 -8.09
CA ALA A 130 7.72 -1.15 -9.14
C ALA A 130 6.93 -2.34 -9.73
N LEU A 131 7.58 -3.48 -9.93
CA LEU A 131 6.93 -4.71 -10.37
C LEU A 131 5.95 -5.23 -9.33
N SER A 132 6.33 -5.23 -8.05
CA SER A 132 5.45 -5.64 -6.95
C SER A 132 4.20 -4.78 -6.87
N PHE A 133 4.36 -3.46 -7.03
CA PHE A 133 3.23 -2.53 -7.14
C PHE A 133 2.35 -2.85 -8.36
N SER A 134 2.96 -3.02 -9.55
CA SER A 134 2.21 -3.29 -10.78
C SER A 134 1.41 -4.59 -10.70
N ILE A 135 1.98 -5.62 -10.04
CA ILE A 135 1.27 -6.88 -9.78
C ILE A 135 0.12 -6.67 -8.78
N ALA A 136 0.30 -5.85 -7.76
CA ALA A 136 -0.79 -5.57 -6.81
C ALA A 136 -1.99 -4.87 -7.46
N VAL A 137 -1.80 -4.19 -8.59
CA VAL A 137 -2.85 -3.49 -9.35
C VAL A 137 -3.24 -4.18 -10.66
N ILE A 138 -2.70 -5.36 -10.98
CA ILE A 138 -2.87 -6.04 -12.27
C ILE A 138 -4.34 -6.32 -12.63
N HIS A 139 -5.19 -6.46 -11.63
CA HIS A 139 -6.62 -6.77 -11.73
C HIS A 139 -7.53 -5.54 -11.58
N ASP A 140 -6.96 -4.32 -11.65
CA ASP A 140 -7.67 -3.03 -11.47
C ASP A 140 -8.50 -2.97 -10.17
N PRO A 141 -7.88 -3.07 -8.99
CA PRO A 141 -8.63 -3.08 -7.74
C PRO A 141 -9.31 -1.75 -7.42
N ASP A 142 -10.48 -1.80 -6.75
CA ASP A 142 -11.16 -0.63 -6.22
C ASP A 142 -10.40 -0.02 -5.03
N VAL A 143 -9.77 -0.87 -4.22
CA VAL A 143 -8.97 -0.49 -3.04
C VAL A 143 -7.55 -1.04 -3.18
N LEU A 144 -6.56 -0.19 -2.94
CA LEU A 144 -5.15 -0.58 -2.91
C LEU A 144 -4.56 -0.29 -1.53
N VAL A 145 -3.93 -1.29 -0.93
CA VAL A 145 -3.27 -1.17 0.38
C VAL A 145 -1.78 -1.40 0.22
N LEU A 146 -0.98 -0.40 0.60
CA LEU A 146 0.48 -0.39 0.44
C LEU A 146 1.16 -0.25 1.80
N ASP A 147 1.89 -1.28 2.23
CA ASP A 147 2.58 -1.26 3.52
C ASP A 147 4.06 -0.91 3.32
N GLU A 148 4.43 0.34 3.63
CA GLU A 148 5.76 0.93 3.46
C GLU A 148 6.37 0.71 2.05
N PRO A 149 5.65 1.05 0.96
CA PRO A 149 6.01 0.68 -0.41
C PRO A 149 7.33 1.30 -0.89
N THR A 150 7.79 2.37 -0.26
CA THR A 150 8.98 3.15 -0.64
C THR A 150 10.20 2.86 0.23
N SER A 151 10.06 1.97 1.22
CA SER A 151 11.14 1.65 2.15
C SER A 151 12.37 1.09 1.42
N GLY A 152 13.55 1.66 1.69
CA GLY A 152 14.82 1.25 1.08
C GLY A 152 15.02 1.69 -0.37
N LEU A 153 14.13 2.52 -0.94
CA LEU A 153 14.29 3.08 -2.29
C LEU A 153 15.11 4.37 -2.28
N ASP A 154 15.90 4.55 -3.35
CA ASP A 154 16.50 5.84 -3.66
C ASP A 154 15.42 6.88 -4.05
N SER A 155 15.79 8.16 -4.06
CA SER A 155 14.86 9.26 -4.29
C SER A 155 14.18 9.23 -5.66
N LEU A 156 14.88 8.74 -6.71
CA LEU A 156 14.32 8.64 -8.06
C LEU A 156 13.28 7.51 -8.15
N SER A 157 13.61 6.33 -7.63
CA SER A 157 12.72 5.18 -7.55
C SER A 157 11.47 5.49 -6.71
N ARG A 158 11.64 6.20 -5.58
CA ARG A 158 10.55 6.66 -4.73
C ARG A 158 9.60 7.59 -5.50
N ARG A 159 10.14 8.61 -6.18
CA ARG A 159 9.34 9.54 -6.99
C ARG A 159 8.57 8.84 -8.10
N ARG A 160 9.20 7.86 -8.77
CA ARG A 160 8.55 7.05 -9.81
C ARG A 160 7.37 6.25 -9.22
N LEU A 161 7.58 5.59 -8.09
CA LEU A 161 6.52 4.81 -7.44
C LEU A 161 5.34 5.69 -7.01
N TRP A 162 5.60 6.88 -6.44
CA TRP A 162 4.54 7.84 -6.13
C TRP A 162 3.79 8.31 -7.37
N GLY A 163 4.46 8.48 -8.51
CA GLY A 163 3.79 8.75 -9.80
C GLY A 163 2.81 7.63 -10.20
N MET A 164 3.18 6.36 -9.98
CA MET A 164 2.31 5.21 -10.24
C MET A 164 1.12 5.17 -9.28
N ILE A 165 1.32 5.47 -7.99
CA ILE A 165 0.27 5.56 -6.96
C ILE A 165 -0.75 6.63 -7.36
N HIS A 166 -0.31 7.84 -7.68
CA HIS A 166 -1.20 8.91 -8.15
C HIS A 166 -1.94 8.55 -9.44
N GLY A 167 -1.28 7.83 -10.36
CA GLY A 167 -1.91 7.31 -11.57
C GLY A 167 -3.08 6.35 -11.27
N CYS A 168 -3.00 5.54 -10.21
CA CYS A 168 -4.11 4.69 -9.78
C CYS A 168 -5.23 5.49 -9.10
N SER A 169 -4.89 6.39 -8.19
CA SER A 169 -5.86 7.27 -7.51
C SER A 169 -6.68 8.10 -8.51
N SER A 170 -6.03 8.69 -9.52
CA SER A 170 -6.71 9.47 -10.56
C SER A 170 -7.70 8.67 -11.42
N ARG A 171 -7.58 7.33 -11.44
CA ARG A 171 -8.55 6.42 -12.08
C ARG A 171 -9.66 5.95 -11.15
N GLY A 172 -9.70 6.44 -9.89
CA GLY A 172 -10.74 6.14 -8.92
C GLY A 172 -10.39 5.10 -7.87
N THR A 173 -9.19 4.48 -7.92
CA THR A 173 -8.73 3.55 -6.88
C THR A 173 -8.54 4.30 -5.56
N GLY A 174 -9.20 3.86 -4.48
CA GLY A 174 -8.92 4.35 -3.13
C GLY A 174 -7.65 3.67 -2.58
N ILE A 175 -6.73 4.45 -2.02
CA ILE A 175 -5.40 3.95 -1.66
C ILE A 175 -5.08 4.23 -0.19
N VAL A 176 -4.66 3.20 0.55
CA VAL A 176 -4.06 3.33 1.88
C VAL A 176 -2.56 3.10 1.75
N VAL A 177 -1.75 4.09 2.12
CA VAL A 177 -0.28 3.97 2.11
C VAL A 177 0.24 4.14 3.53
N SER A 178 0.90 3.12 4.09
CA SER A 178 1.66 3.32 5.32
C SER A 178 3.06 3.84 5.03
N THR A 179 3.53 4.76 5.85
CA THR A 179 4.88 5.28 5.78
C THR A 179 5.35 5.82 7.13
N HIS A 180 6.66 5.84 7.33
CA HIS A 180 7.32 6.56 8.43
C HIS A 180 8.11 7.79 7.93
N TYR A 181 8.10 8.05 6.62
CA TYR A 181 8.73 9.23 6.01
C TYR A 181 7.77 10.41 6.03
N LEU A 182 8.18 11.51 6.70
CA LEU A 182 7.32 12.69 6.89
C LEU A 182 7.08 13.47 5.59
N ASP A 183 8.03 13.44 4.67
CA ASP A 183 7.92 14.07 3.35
C ASP A 183 6.87 13.40 2.46
N GLU A 184 6.64 12.10 2.64
CA GLU A 184 5.62 11.36 1.89
C GLU A 184 4.18 11.72 2.29
N ALA A 185 3.97 12.29 3.46
CA ALA A 185 2.66 12.79 3.89
C ALA A 185 2.06 13.76 2.86
N PHE A 186 2.89 14.56 2.20
CA PHE A 186 2.47 15.59 1.23
C PHE A 186 2.09 15.04 -0.15
N TYR A 187 2.26 13.74 -0.36
CA TYR A 187 1.71 13.04 -1.52
C TYR A 187 0.30 12.46 -1.25
N CYS A 188 -0.20 12.55 -0.01
CA CYS A 188 -1.49 12.02 0.40
C CYS A 188 -2.54 13.14 0.50
N ASP A 189 -3.80 12.82 0.19
CA ASP A 189 -4.93 13.74 0.32
C ASP A 189 -5.32 13.94 1.77
N ARG A 190 -5.31 12.85 2.54
CA ARG A 190 -5.64 12.84 3.96
C ARG A 190 -4.64 11.99 4.75
N LEU A 191 -4.44 12.38 6.00
CA LEU A 191 -3.52 11.71 6.91
C LEU A 191 -4.29 11.07 8.08
N ALA A 192 -3.80 9.91 8.50
CA ALA A 192 -4.16 9.24 9.73
C ALA A 192 -2.85 8.93 10.49
N ILE A 193 -2.61 9.63 11.59
CA ILE A 193 -1.35 9.54 12.34
C ILE A 193 -1.54 8.63 13.54
N MET A 194 -0.75 7.55 13.60
CA MET A 194 -0.78 6.56 14.65
C MET A 194 0.41 6.69 15.60
N SER A 195 0.13 6.53 16.89
CA SER A 195 1.14 6.36 17.93
C SER A 195 0.63 5.38 18.98
N HIS A 196 1.50 4.44 19.42
CA HIS A 196 1.19 3.45 20.46
C HIS A 196 -0.16 2.71 20.24
N GLY A 197 -0.44 2.32 19.00
CA GLY A 197 -1.65 1.59 18.62
C GLY A 197 -2.91 2.45 18.48
N ARG A 198 -2.84 3.76 18.70
CA ARG A 198 -3.98 4.68 18.64
C ARG A 198 -3.85 5.67 17.50
N LEU A 199 -4.99 6.11 16.99
CA LEU A 199 -5.07 7.24 16.08
C LEU A 199 -5.02 8.53 16.91
N ILE A 200 -3.97 9.34 16.72
CA ILE A 200 -3.77 10.58 17.47
C ILE A 200 -4.18 11.83 16.70
N CYS A 201 -4.24 11.75 15.37
CA CYS A 201 -4.69 12.83 14.50
C CYS A 201 -5.18 12.24 13.18
N GLN A 202 -6.23 12.83 12.59
CA GLN A 202 -6.64 12.56 11.21
C GLN A 202 -7.29 13.81 10.61
N GLY A 203 -7.11 14.01 9.31
CA GLY A 203 -7.68 15.15 8.58
C GLY A 203 -7.05 15.31 7.20
N HIS A 204 -7.51 16.29 6.43
CA HIS A 204 -6.86 16.66 5.18
C HIS A 204 -5.42 17.08 5.44
N THR A 205 -4.52 16.69 4.54
CA THR A 205 -3.07 16.93 4.72
C THR A 205 -2.77 18.39 5.01
N ALA A 206 -3.39 19.32 4.28
CA ALA A 206 -3.20 20.76 4.48
C ALA A 206 -3.67 21.29 5.86
N GLU A 207 -4.61 20.58 6.51
CA GLU A 207 -5.12 20.94 7.84
C GLU A 207 -4.23 20.35 8.95
N VAL A 208 -3.63 19.19 8.70
CA VAL A 208 -2.79 18.48 9.68
C VAL A 208 -1.39 19.09 9.78
N ALA A 209 -0.81 19.46 8.64
CA ALA A 209 0.51 20.07 8.57
C ALA A 209 0.72 20.84 7.26
N SER A 210 1.43 21.97 7.32
CA SER A 210 1.86 22.77 6.17
C SER A 210 3.27 22.42 5.70
N CYS A 211 4.08 21.75 6.54
CA CYS A 211 5.42 21.29 6.20
C CYS A 211 5.81 20.04 7.03
N PRO A 212 6.81 19.25 6.58
CA PRO A 212 7.24 18.03 7.29
C PRO A 212 7.64 18.27 8.75
N GLY A 213 8.21 19.46 9.06
CA GLY A 213 8.62 19.82 10.41
C GLY A 213 7.48 19.87 11.41
N GLU A 214 6.27 20.21 10.99
CA GLU A 214 5.09 20.24 11.86
C GLU A 214 4.61 18.85 12.25
N LEU A 215 4.89 17.84 11.44
CA LEU A 215 4.53 16.45 11.74
C LEU A 215 5.38 15.85 12.86
N ILE A 216 6.59 16.37 13.10
CA ILE A 216 7.51 15.87 14.16
C ILE A 216 6.84 15.87 15.54
N LYS A 217 5.93 16.80 15.83
CA LYS A 217 5.20 16.86 17.09
C LYS A 217 4.42 15.58 17.42
N TYR A 218 4.01 14.83 16.40
CA TYR A 218 3.26 13.58 16.55
C TYR A 218 4.15 12.34 16.73
N PHE A 219 5.48 12.48 16.60
CA PHE A 219 6.44 11.38 16.67
C PHE A 219 7.32 11.41 17.95
N LYS A 220 7.02 12.32 18.87
CA LYS A 220 7.71 12.47 20.16
C LYS A 220 7.10 11.59 21.24
#